data_218aa27ec37d37e23c2a1d0c6dbd98da
#
_entry.id   218aa27ec37d37e23c2a1d0c6dbd98da
#
_cell.length_a   1.000
_cell.length_b   1.000
_cell.length_c   1.000
_cell.angle_alpha   90.00
_cell.angle_beta   90.00
_cell.angle_gamma   90.00
#
_symmetry.space_group_name_H-M   'P 1'
#
loop_
_entity.id
_entity.type
_entity.pdbx_description
1 polymer ?
#
loop_
_entity_poly.entity_id
_entity_poly.type
_entity_poly.pdbx_seq_one_letter_code
_entity_poly.pdbx_strand_id
1 'polypeptide(L)'
;GGAVPDHRRRHPPPRPPPGPGPPRGPSPPATAAVAVEGKPTVLVAEKLGAAGLALLREFANVDCSYGLSPEELRAKISLCDALIVRSGTKVGRDVFEASGGRLRVVGRAGVGIDNVDLAAATEHGCLVVNAPTANTVAAAEHGIALLCAMARNVAQADASLKAGKWARTKYVGVSLVGKTLAILGFGKVGSEVARRAKGLGMHVIAHDPYASADRARAIGVDLVSMEEAMTTADFISLHMPLTPSTNKMLNDEAFVKMKKGVRIINVARGGVIDEDALVRALDAGIVAQAALDVFTKEPPAADSKLVLHENVTVTPHLGASTVEAQEGVAIEIAEAVTGALKGELAASAVNAPMVPAEVLSELAPYVMLAEKLGRLAVQLVAGGGGIKSVKVTYASARAPDDLDTRLLRAMITKGVIEPISDVFVNLVNADFTAKQRGIRVSEEKIVMDGSPETPLEYIQVQIANVESKFPSAICDSGLVTVEGRVKDGIPHLTKVGAFEVDVSMEGSLILCRQVDQPGMIGSVGSVLGEENVNVSFMSVGRIAPRKTAIMAIGVDEEPSKATLTKIGEIPAIEEFVFLKL
;
A
#
# COMPACT_ATOMS: atom_id res chain seq x y z
N GLY A 1 -29.66 -76.58 -28.15
CA GLY A 1 -30.47 -75.58 -28.70
C GLY A 1 -30.62 -74.39 -27.78
N GLY A 2 -30.29 -73.19 -28.17
CA GLY A 2 -30.53 -71.94 -27.38
C GLY A 2 -29.63 -70.86 -27.90
N ALA A 3 -30.10 -70.18 -28.96
CA ALA A 3 -29.41 -69.01 -29.55
C ALA A 3 -29.51 -67.80 -28.64
N VAL A 4 -28.39 -67.16 -28.38
CA VAL A 4 -28.31 -65.85 -27.73
C VAL A 4 -28.37 -64.74 -28.81
N PRO A 5 -29.23 -63.74 -28.71
CA PRO A 5 -29.29 -62.67 -29.69
C PRO A 5 -28.14 -61.67 -29.50
N ASP A 6 -27.43 -61.41 -30.56
CA ASP A 6 -26.35 -60.40 -30.67
C ASP A 6 -26.97 -59.00 -30.79
N HIS A 7 -26.94 -58.21 -29.68
CA HIS A 7 -27.33 -56.80 -29.69
C HIS A 7 -26.15 -55.88 -29.96
N ARG A 8 -25.65 -55.83 -31.22
CA ARG A 8 -24.77 -54.79 -31.69
C ARG A 8 -25.58 -53.49 -31.88
N ARG A 9 -25.53 -52.60 -30.90
CA ARG A 9 -26.01 -51.22 -31.11
C ARG A 9 -25.05 -50.52 -32.06
N ARG A 10 -25.53 -50.22 -33.27
CA ARG A 10 -24.84 -49.36 -34.24
C ARG A 10 -24.92 -47.92 -33.70
N HIS A 11 -23.76 -47.31 -33.39
CA HIS A 11 -23.67 -45.88 -33.15
C HIS A 11 -23.89 -45.16 -34.45
N PRO A 12 -24.67 -44.07 -34.46
CA PRO A 12 -24.82 -43.19 -35.62
C PRO A 12 -23.48 -42.53 -35.95
N PRO A 13 -23.17 -42.24 -37.21
CA PRO A 13 -21.94 -41.59 -37.62
C PRO A 13 -21.84 -40.19 -37.00
N PRO A 14 -20.61 -39.69 -36.70
CA PRO A 14 -20.42 -38.35 -36.17
C PRO A 14 -20.95 -37.30 -37.14
N ARG A 15 -21.63 -36.27 -36.64
CA ARG A 15 -22.08 -35.12 -37.44
C ARG A 15 -20.87 -34.40 -38.03
N PRO A 16 -20.97 -33.92 -39.26
CA PRO A 16 -19.91 -33.11 -39.85
C PRO A 16 -19.74 -31.81 -39.02
N PRO A 17 -18.52 -31.25 -38.94
CA PRO A 17 -18.30 -29.98 -38.26
C PRO A 17 -19.17 -28.88 -38.90
N PRO A 18 -19.65 -27.91 -38.09
CA PRO A 18 -20.39 -26.78 -38.58
C PRO A 18 -19.52 -25.98 -39.56
N GLY A 19 -20.03 -25.69 -40.72
CA GLY A 19 -19.38 -24.85 -41.74
C GLY A 19 -19.08 -23.44 -41.16
N PRO A 20 -18.14 -22.70 -41.76
CA PRO A 20 -17.84 -21.35 -41.32
C PRO A 20 -19.11 -20.49 -41.38
N GLY A 21 -19.50 -19.98 -40.24
CA GLY A 21 -20.61 -19.02 -40.12
C GLY A 21 -20.35 -17.76 -40.98
N PRO A 22 -21.39 -17.04 -41.35
CA PRO A 22 -21.24 -15.83 -42.12
C PRO A 22 -20.30 -14.84 -41.40
N PRO A 23 -19.52 -14.04 -42.16
CA PRO A 23 -18.60 -13.07 -41.56
C PRO A 23 -19.40 -12.14 -40.65
N ARG A 24 -18.98 -12.04 -39.37
CA ARG A 24 -19.54 -11.07 -38.44
C ARG A 24 -19.27 -9.69 -39.01
N GLY A 25 -20.32 -8.96 -39.29
CA GLY A 25 -20.24 -7.54 -39.63
C GLY A 25 -19.46 -6.79 -38.56
N PRO A 26 -18.90 -5.63 -38.84
CA PRO A 26 -18.16 -4.83 -37.90
C PRO A 26 -19.04 -4.58 -36.67
N SER A 27 -18.50 -4.93 -35.48
CA SER A 27 -19.14 -4.60 -34.21
C SER A 27 -19.42 -3.09 -34.20
N PRO A 28 -20.60 -2.64 -33.75
CA PRO A 28 -20.86 -1.22 -33.63
C PRO A 28 -19.75 -0.60 -32.76
N PRO A 29 -19.28 0.61 -33.09
CA PRO A 29 -18.30 1.30 -32.26
C PRO A 29 -18.88 1.39 -30.84
N ALA A 30 -18.07 1.01 -29.87
CA ALA A 30 -18.42 1.20 -28.48
C ALA A 30 -18.83 2.67 -28.32
N THR A 31 -20.10 2.91 -28.04
CA THR A 31 -20.59 4.24 -27.73
C THR A 31 -19.74 4.76 -26.58
N ALA A 32 -18.88 5.73 -26.87
CA ALA A 32 -18.14 6.44 -25.86
C ALA A 32 -19.18 6.98 -24.86
N ALA A 33 -19.20 6.44 -23.66
CA ALA A 33 -20.07 6.94 -22.61
C ALA A 33 -19.74 8.43 -22.43
N VAL A 34 -20.73 9.28 -22.60
CA VAL A 34 -20.55 10.72 -22.38
C VAL A 34 -20.12 10.91 -20.92
N ALA A 35 -18.93 11.50 -20.73
CA ALA A 35 -18.41 11.78 -19.40
C ALA A 35 -19.39 12.67 -18.64
N VAL A 36 -19.77 12.26 -17.43
CA VAL A 36 -20.63 13.05 -16.55
C VAL A 36 -19.77 14.10 -15.86
N GLU A 37 -20.14 15.37 -16.01
CA GLU A 37 -19.42 16.47 -15.38
C GLU A 37 -19.40 16.33 -13.85
N GLY A 38 -18.25 16.56 -13.23
CA GLY A 38 -18.04 16.45 -11.78
C GLY A 38 -17.65 15.08 -11.24
N LYS A 39 -17.70 14.00 -12.05
CA LYS A 39 -17.17 12.69 -11.65
C LYS A 39 -15.68 12.56 -12.04
N PRO A 40 -14.86 11.89 -11.19
CA PRO A 40 -13.49 11.59 -11.59
C PRO A 40 -13.45 10.65 -12.79
N THR A 41 -12.41 10.78 -13.60
CA THR A 41 -12.18 9.93 -14.77
C THR A 41 -11.13 8.88 -14.47
N VAL A 42 -11.46 7.60 -14.68
CA VAL A 42 -10.57 6.46 -14.51
C VAL A 42 -10.27 5.85 -15.88
N LEU A 43 -9.00 5.84 -16.26
CA LEU A 43 -8.51 5.12 -17.43
C LEU A 43 -8.17 3.68 -17.07
N VAL A 44 -8.85 2.73 -17.68
CA VAL A 44 -8.56 1.30 -17.56
C VAL A 44 -7.81 0.87 -18.83
N ALA A 45 -6.49 0.72 -18.71
CA ALA A 45 -5.60 0.51 -19.84
C ALA A 45 -5.42 -0.96 -20.23
N GLU A 46 -5.85 -1.88 -19.39
CA GLU A 46 -5.84 -3.31 -19.64
C GLU A 46 -7.16 -3.94 -19.21
N LYS A 47 -7.51 -5.08 -19.80
CA LYS A 47 -8.79 -5.75 -19.55
C LYS A 47 -8.99 -6.07 -18.07
N LEU A 48 -10.08 -5.59 -17.52
CA LEU A 48 -10.50 -5.78 -16.14
C LEU A 48 -11.84 -6.53 -16.09
N GLY A 49 -12.06 -7.36 -15.07
CA GLY A 49 -13.30 -8.11 -14.90
C GLY A 49 -14.54 -7.20 -14.80
N ALA A 50 -15.66 -7.69 -15.33
CA ALA A 50 -16.90 -6.91 -15.44
C ALA A 50 -17.43 -6.39 -14.11
N ALA A 51 -17.30 -7.16 -13.01
CA ALA A 51 -17.74 -6.75 -11.69
C ALA A 51 -16.97 -5.52 -11.17
N GLY A 52 -15.65 -5.48 -11.40
CA GLY A 52 -14.82 -4.32 -11.05
C GLY A 52 -15.17 -3.08 -11.87
N LEU A 53 -15.40 -3.24 -13.17
CA LEU A 53 -15.84 -2.14 -14.04
C LEU A 53 -17.20 -1.58 -13.60
N ALA A 54 -18.14 -2.45 -13.21
CA ALA A 54 -19.44 -2.01 -12.71
C ALA A 54 -19.32 -1.16 -11.43
N LEU A 55 -18.47 -1.57 -10.49
CA LEU A 55 -18.19 -0.79 -9.28
C LEU A 55 -17.57 0.57 -9.59
N LEU A 56 -16.61 0.62 -10.51
CA LEU A 56 -16.00 1.89 -10.93
C LEU A 56 -17.02 2.83 -11.57
N ARG A 57 -17.91 2.31 -12.41
CA ARG A 57 -18.94 3.12 -13.11
C ARG A 57 -19.97 3.74 -12.19
N GLU A 58 -20.19 3.16 -11.02
CA GLU A 58 -21.07 3.75 -10.00
C GLU A 58 -20.50 5.09 -9.47
N PHE A 59 -19.19 5.21 -9.44
CA PHE A 59 -18.50 6.36 -8.85
C PHE A 59 -17.82 7.28 -9.86
N ALA A 60 -17.31 6.75 -10.96
CA ALA A 60 -16.43 7.44 -11.89
C ALA A 60 -16.87 7.32 -13.36
N ASN A 61 -16.36 8.22 -14.18
CA ASN A 61 -16.34 8.04 -15.62
C ASN A 61 -15.22 7.07 -15.98
N VAL A 62 -15.54 5.94 -16.59
CA VAL A 62 -14.59 4.88 -16.92
C VAL A 62 -14.29 4.87 -18.41
N ASP A 63 -13.03 5.10 -18.76
CA ASP A 63 -12.49 4.97 -20.11
C ASP A 63 -11.71 3.65 -20.23
N CYS A 64 -12.28 2.67 -20.92
CA CYS A 64 -11.60 1.40 -21.22
C CYS A 64 -10.90 1.51 -22.57
N SER A 65 -9.59 1.71 -22.56
CA SER A 65 -8.76 1.83 -23.75
C SER A 65 -7.58 0.87 -23.67
N TYR A 66 -7.67 -0.25 -24.36
CA TYR A 66 -6.69 -1.33 -24.30
C TYR A 66 -5.67 -1.24 -25.43
N GLY A 67 -4.46 -1.74 -25.18
CA GLY A 67 -3.40 -1.81 -26.18
C GLY A 67 -2.86 -0.45 -26.62
N LEU A 68 -2.90 0.54 -25.74
CA LEU A 68 -2.37 1.87 -26.02
C LEU A 68 -0.85 1.83 -26.22
N SER A 69 -0.38 2.54 -27.24
CA SER A 69 1.04 2.85 -27.39
C SER A 69 1.51 3.79 -26.26
N PRO A 70 2.81 3.87 -25.95
CA PRO A 70 3.31 4.83 -24.97
C PRO A 70 2.89 6.27 -25.26
N GLU A 71 2.86 6.68 -26.53
CA GLU A 71 2.41 8.02 -26.94
C GLU A 71 0.92 8.24 -26.68
N GLU A 72 0.09 7.25 -27.00
CA GLU A 72 -1.36 7.30 -26.77
C GLU A 72 -1.69 7.35 -25.28
N LEU A 73 -0.96 6.60 -24.46
CA LEU A 73 -1.11 6.62 -23.01
C LEU A 73 -0.78 8.00 -22.45
N ARG A 74 0.35 8.59 -22.85
CA ARG A 74 0.73 9.95 -22.42
C ARG A 74 -0.29 11.02 -22.85
N ALA A 75 -0.86 10.87 -24.03
CA ALA A 75 -1.89 11.79 -24.52
C ALA A 75 -3.18 11.73 -23.70
N LYS A 76 -3.60 10.52 -23.28
CA LYS A 76 -4.83 10.31 -22.51
C LYS A 76 -4.67 10.64 -21.01
N ILE A 77 -3.50 10.41 -20.44
CA ILE A 77 -3.32 10.46 -18.98
C ILE A 77 -3.54 11.86 -18.39
N SER A 78 -3.31 12.91 -19.15
CA SER A 78 -3.54 14.30 -18.71
C SER A 78 -5.02 14.62 -18.44
N LEU A 79 -5.92 13.77 -18.90
CA LEU A 79 -7.38 13.92 -18.74
C LEU A 79 -7.95 12.98 -17.67
N CYS A 80 -7.10 12.22 -16.98
CA CYS A 80 -7.52 11.16 -16.06
C CYS A 80 -7.07 11.43 -14.62
N ASP A 81 -7.95 11.13 -13.67
CA ASP A 81 -7.68 11.22 -12.24
C ASP A 81 -7.06 9.94 -11.69
N ALA A 82 -7.35 8.80 -12.31
CA ALA A 82 -6.78 7.51 -11.97
C ALA A 82 -6.48 6.66 -13.21
N LEU A 83 -5.52 5.76 -13.05
CA LEU A 83 -5.11 4.78 -14.06
C LEU A 83 -5.13 3.38 -13.43
N ILE A 84 -5.78 2.43 -14.09
CA ILE A 84 -5.72 1.01 -13.70
C ILE A 84 -4.99 0.23 -14.78
N VAL A 85 -3.98 -0.52 -14.37
CA VAL A 85 -3.17 -1.39 -15.24
C VAL A 85 -3.06 -2.78 -14.64
N ARG A 86 -2.61 -3.72 -15.46
CA ARG A 86 -2.11 -5.05 -15.06
C ARG A 86 -0.60 -5.07 -15.30
N SER A 87 -0.04 -6.24 -15.61
CA SER A 87 1.40 -6.39 -15.83
C SER A 87 1.91 -5.91 -17.18
N GLY A 88 1.04 -5.75 -18.17
CA GLY A 88 1.41 -5.47 -19.56
C GLY A 88 1.70 -4.01 -19.88
N THR A 89 1.23 -3.08 -19.06
CA THR A 89 1.41 -1.64 -19.28
C THR A 89 2.49 -1.10 -18.36
N LYS A 90 3.51 -0.48 -18.92
CA LYS A 90 4.56 0.20 -18.17
C LYS A 90 4.12 1.60 -17.78
N VAL A 91 4.15 1.91 -16.49
CA VAL A 91 3.84 3.23 -15.95
C VAL A 91 5.14 3.84 -15.41
N GLY A 92 5.87 4.48 -16.31
CA GLY A 92 7.16 5.11 -16.01
C GLY A 92 7.01 6.59 -15.66
N ARG A 93 8.13 7.23 -15.41
CA ARG A 93 8.22 8.66 -15.09
C ARG A 93 7.55 9.55 -16.15
N ASP A 94 7.67 9.19 -17.42
CA ASP A 94 7.06 9.90 -18.54
C ASP A 94 5.52 10.01 -18.43
N VAL A 95 4.88 8.99 -17.88
CA VAL A 95 3.42 8.98 -17.65
C VAL A 95 3.04 9.98 -16.57
N PHE A 96 3.76 10.00 -15.45
CA PHE A 96 3.49 10.95 -14.37
C PHE A 96 3.76 12.39 -14.78
N GLU A 97 4.82 12.65 -15.53
CA GLU A 97 5.12 13.97 -16.09
C GLU A 97 4.03 14.44 -17.06
N ALA A 98 3.60 13.56 -17.96
CA ALA A 98 2.54 13.85 -18.94
C ALA A 98 1.17 14.13 -18.28
N SER A 99 0.92 13.60 -17.10
CA SER A 99 -0.33 13.85 -16.38
C SER A 99 -0.52 15.29 -15.92
N GLY A 100 0.58 16.04 -15.79
CA GLY A 100 0.55 17.43 -15.32
C GLY A 100 0.01 17.60 -13.90
N GLY A 101 0.13 16.57 -13.06
CA GLY A 101 -0.35 16.56 -11.67
C GLY A 101 -1.82 16.15 -11.51
N ARG A 102 -2.53 15.87 -12.58
CA ARG A 102 -3.94 15.43 -12.51
C ARG A 102 -4.10 13.99 -12.03
N LEU A 103 -3.18 13.11 -12.40
CA LEU A 103 -3.21 11.70 -11.99
C LEU A 103 -2.94 11.56 -10.50
N ARG A 104 -3.94 11.16 -9.73
CA ARG A 104 -3.87 11.03 -8.27
C ARG A 104 -3.63 9.60 -7.81
N VAL A 105 -4.09 8.61 -8.56
CA VAL A 105 -4.05 7.20 -8.18
C VAL A 105 -3.67 6.33 -9.36
N VAL A 106 -2.74 5.41 -9.13
CA VAL A 106 -2.45 4.29 -10.05
C VAL A 106 -2.83 3.00 -9.33
N GLY A 107 -3.75 2.25 -9.91
CA GLY A 107 -4.15 0.93 -9.44
C GLY A 107 -3.50 -0.17 -10.28
N ARG A 108 -2.72 -1.04 -9.63
CA ARG A 108 -2.15 -2.24 -10.23
C ARG A 108 -3.04 -3.44 -9.88
N ALA A 109 -3.78 -3.94 -10.86
CA ALA A 109 -4.67 -5.09 -10.69
C ALA A 109 -3.87 -6.40 -10.54
N GLY A 110 -3.31 -6.62 -9.38
CA GLY A 110 -2.46 -7.75 -9.00
C GLY A 110 -1.58 -7.41 -7.81
N VAL A 111 -0.72 -8.34 -7.40
CA VAL A 111 0.17 -8.18 -6.25
C VAL A 111 1.43 -7.39 -6.63
N GLY A 112 2.07 -7.75 -7.73
CA GLY A 112 3.31 -7.13 -8.20
C GLY A 112 3.09 -5.71 -8.71
N ILE A 113 4.12 -4.89 -8.53
CA ILE A 113 4.12 -3.47 -8.93
C ILE A 113 5.34 -3.12 -9.79
N ASP A 114 6.01 -4.13 -10.32
CA ASP A 114 7.29 -3.98 -11.04
C ASP A 114 7.19 -3.12 -12.31
N ASN A 115 5.99 -3.00 -12.86
CA ASN A 115 5.71 -2.17 -14.03
C ASN A 115 5.36 -0.72 -13.70
N VAL A 116 5.36 -0.33 -12.41
CA VAL A 116 5.09 1.04 -11.96
C VAL A 116 6.34 1.63 -11.33
N ASP A 117 6.75 2.80 -11.81
CA ASP A 117 7.84 3.56 -11.21
C ASP A 117 7.37 4.24 -9.91
N LEU A 118 7.61 3.58 -8.77
CA LEU A 118 7.19 4.07 -7.46
C LEU A 118 7.85 5.38 -7.07
N ALA A 119 9.13 5.56 -7.40
CA ALA A 119 9.85 6.80 -7.09
C ALA A 119 9.20 7.98 -7.82
N ALA A 120 8.94 7.84 -9.11
CA ALA A 120 8.26 8.86 -9.89
C ALA A 120 6.84 9.13 -9.39
N ALA A 121 6.06 8.09 -9.07
CA ALA A 121 4.73 8.23 -8.49
C ALA A 121 4.76 9.04 -7.19
N THR A 122 5.69 8.72 -6.30
CA THR A 122 5.86 9.40 -5.01
C THR A 122 6.25 10.86 -5.18
N GLU A 123 7.20 11.16 -6.06
CA GLU A 123 7.61 12.53 -6.35
C GLU A 123 6.44 13.39 -6.85
N HIS A 124 5.57 12.82 -7.68
CA HIS A 124 4.39 13.50 -8.24
C HIS A 124 3.16 13.47 -7.33
N GLY A 125 3.27 12.93 -6.13
CA GLY A 125 2.16 12.83 -5.19
C GLY A 125 1.07 11.86 -5.62
N CYS A 126 1.38 10.92 -6.52
CA CYS A 126 0.44 9.92 -7.01
C CYS A 126 0.48 8.67 -6.12
N LEU A 127 -0.67 8.31 -5.55
CA LEU A 127 -0.82 7.11 -4.75
C LEU A 127 -0.84 5.86 -5.65
N VAL A 128 -0.06 4.85 -5.29
CA VAL A 128 -0.09 3.54 -5.94
C VAL A 128 -0.76 2.54 -5.02
N VAL A 129 -1.82 1.90 -5.51
CA VAL A 129 -2.54 0.83 -4.83
C VAL A 129 -2.45 -0.46 -5.63
N ASN A 130 -2.51 -1.59 -4.96
CA ASN A 130 -2.54 -2.90 -5.60
C ASN A 130 -3.69 -3.77 -5.08
N ALA A 131 -3.76 -5.01 -5.55
CA ALA A 131 -4.73 -6.00 -5.10
C ALA A 131 -3.96 -7.20 -4.51
N PRO A 132 -3.59 -7.16 -3.21
CA PRO A 132 -2.67 -8.13 -2.63
C PRO A 132 -3.32 -9.43 -2.15
N THR A 133 -4.64 -9.54 -2.10
CA THR A 133 -5.32 -10.67 -1.45
C THR A 133 -6.06 -11.60 -2.40
N ALA A 134 -6.65 -11.08 -3.45
CA ALA A 134 -7.52 -11.86 -4.35
C ALA A 134 -6.79 -13.01 -5.08
N ASN A 135 -5.49 -12.91 -5.26
CA ASN A 135 -4.67 -13.91 -5.94
C ASN A 135 -4.10 -15.01 -5.03
N THR A 136 -4.27 -14.89 -3.73
CA THR A 136 -3.61 -15.76 -2.74
C THR A 136 -3.89 -17.24 -2.96
N VAL A 137 -5.17 -17.59 -3.05
CA VAL A 137 -5.60 -18.99 -3.23
C VAL A 137 -5.18 -19.50 -4.60
N ALA A 138 -5.38 -18.72 -5.66
CA ALA A 138 -5.01 -19.11 -7.01
C ALA A 138 -3.51 -19.42 -7.15
N ALA A 139 -2.65 -18.55 -6.60
CA ALA A 139 -1.20 -18.76 -6.63
C ALA A 139 -0.80 -20.01 -5.83
N ALA A 140 -1.41 -20.24 -4.67
CA ALA A 140 -1.16 -21.43 -3.86
C ALA A 140 -1.58 -22.71 -4.59
N GLU A 141 -2.76 -22.72 -5.20
CA GLU A 141 -3.25 -23.86 -5.99
C GLU A 141 -2.34 -24.14 -7.18
N HIS A 142 -1.87 -23.11 -7.87
CA HIS A 142 -0.95 -23.26 -9.00
C HIS A 142 0.39 -23.85 -8.56
N GLY A 143 0.92 -23.41 -7.42
CA GLY A 143 2.12 -24.01 -6.82
C GLY A 143 1.97 -25.49 -6.52
N ILE A 144 0.84 -25.89 -5.95
CA ILE A 144 0.51 -27.30 -5.69
C ILE A 144 0.32 -28.09 -7.00
N ALA A 145 -0.34 -27.49 -7.99
CA ALA A 145 -0.49 -28.11 -9.31
C ALA A 145 0.86 -28.41 -9.97
N LEU A 146 1.79 -27.44 -9.93
CA LEU A 146 3.15 -27.63 -10.45
C LEU A 146 3.95 -28.63 -9.62
N LEU A 147 3.82 -28.64 -8.32
CA LEU A 147 4.43 -29.63 -7.43
C LEU A 147 4.02 -31.06 -7.84
N CYS A 148 2.73 -31.30 -7.98
CA CYS A 148 2.19 -32.60 -8.37
C CYS A 148 2.57 -32.98 -9.81
N ALA A 149 2.47 -32.02 -10.74
CA ALA A 149 2.82 -32.25 -12.14
C ALA A 149 4.30 -32.58 -12.33
N MET A 150 5.18 -31.90 -11.61
CA MET A 150 6.62 -32.17 -11.60
C MET A 150 6.95 -33.50 -10.99
N ALA A 151 6.42 -33.83 -9.82
CA ALA A 151 6.68 -35.09 -9.12
C ALA A 151 6.29 -36.32 -9.94
N ARG A 152 5.29 -36.20 -10.79
CA ARG A 152 4.74 -37.28 -11.60
C ARG A 152 5.00 -37.14 -13.11
N ASN A 153 5.81 -36.15 -13.53
CA ASN A 153 6.18 -35.90 -14.92
C ASN A 153 4.97 -35.71 -15.87
N VAL A 154 3.89 -35.09 -15.38
CA VAL A 154 2.61 -35.04 -16.10
C VAL A 154 2.73 -34.26 -17.43
N ALA A 155 3.39 -33.11 -17.43
CA ALA A 155 3.53 -32.30 -18.64
C ALA A 155 4.35 -32.99 -19.72
N GLN A 156 5.46 -33.61 -19.35
CA GLN A 156 6.35 -34.34 -20.26
C GLN A 156 5.67 -35.60 -20.79
N ALA A 157 4.96 -36.33 -19.94
CA ALA A 157 4.21 -37.52 -20.33
C ALA A 157 3.07 -37.20 -21.28
N ASP A 158 2.32 -36.13 -21.03
CA ASP A 158 1.26 -35.67 -21.92
C ASP A 158 1.81 -35.30 -23.30
N ALA A 159 2.88 -34.52 -23.34
CA ALA A 159 3.53 -34.14 -24.60
C ALA A 159 4.05 -35.36 -25.38
N SER A 160 4.65 -36.31 -24.71
CA SER A 160 5.15 -37.54 -25.30
C SER A 160 4.04 -38.39 -25.91
N LEU A 161 2.93 -38.56 -25.18
CA LEU A 161 1.80 -39.35 -25.67
C LEU A 161 1.11 -38.68 -26.88
N LYS A 162 0.94 -37.37 -26.86
CA LYS A 162 0.43 -36.60 -27.99
C LYS A 162 1.35 -36.67 -29.21
N ALA A 163 2.64 -36.82 -29.01
CA ALA A 163 3.62 -37.08 -30.06
C ALA A 163 3.65 -38.56 -30.52
N GLY A 164 2.74 -39.41 -30.05
CA GLY A 164 2.60 -40.80 -30.45
C GLY A 164 3.54 -41.78 -29.73
N LYS A 165 4.17 -41.36 -28.65
CA LYS A 165 5.14 -42.20 -27.90
C LYS A 165 4.54 -42.74 -26.60
N TRP A 166 4.52 -44.04 -26.44
CA TRP A 166 4.09 -44.75 -25.23
C TRP A 166 5.29 -45.09 -24.33
N ALA A 167 5.80 -44.08 -23.60
CA ALA A 167 7.08 -44.16 -22.86
C ALA A 167 6.87 -44.29 -21.34
N ARG A 168 6.15 -45.32 -20.89
CA ARG A 168 5.78 -45.53 -19.47
C ARG A 168 6.98 -45.51 -18.51
N THR A 169 8.06 -46.20 -18.85
CA THR A 169 9.24 -46.36 -17.98
C THR A 169 10.05 -45.07 -17.85
N LYS A 170 9.97 -44.17 -18.84
CA LYS A 170 10.68 -42.91 -18.82
C LYS A 170 10.11 -41.91 -17.79
N TYR A 171 8.81 -41.97 -17.51
CA TYR A 171 8.10 -41.00 -16.70
C TYR A 171 7.70 -41.52 -15.32
N VAL A 172 8.41 -42.47 -14.79
CA VAL A 172 8.27 -42.90 -13.39
C VAL A 172 8.66 -41.77 -12.47
N GLY A 173 7.72 -41.33 -11.64
CA GLY A 173 7.90 -40.21 -10.73
C GLY A 173 8.18 -40.64 -9.28
N VAL A 174 7.98 -39.71 -8.38
CA VAL A 174 8.15 -39.90 -6.94
C VAL A 174 6.84 -39.61 -6.20
N SER A 175 6.65 -40.27 -5.05
CA SER A 175 5.53 -39.97 -4.14
C SER A 175 5.83 -38.72 -3.32
N LEU A 176 4.79 -37.99 -2.94
CA LEU A 176 4.87 -36.86 -2.02
C LEU A 176 4.80 -37.29 -0.56
N VAL A 177 4.17 -38.41 -0.26
CA VAL A 177 3.96 -38.89 1.11
C VAL A 177 5.28 -39.07 1.84
N GLY A 178 5.39 -38.46 3.02
CA GLY A 178 6.58 -38.51 3.87
C GLY A 178 7.77 -37.68 3.39
N LYS A 179 7.66 -37.01 2.23
CA LYS A 179 8.70 -36.09 1.76
C LYS A 179 8.61 -34.77 2.49
N THR A 180 9.74 -34.11 2.69
CA THR A 180 9.84 -32.81 3.33
C THR A 180 9.75 -31.68 2.29
N LEU A 181 8.77 -30.79 2.45
CA LEU A 181 8.64 -29.57 1.70
C LEU A 181 9.09 -28.40 2.57
N ALA A 182 10.09 -27.67 2.12
CA ALA A 182 10.48 -26.39 2.71
C ALA A 182 9.81 -25.25 1.96
N ILE A 183 9.08 -24.41 2.68
CA ILE A 183 8.46 -23.20 2.16
C ILE A 183 9.34 -22.01 2.54
N LEU A 184 9.90 -21.34 1.54
CA LEU A 184 10.68 -20.11 1.73
C LEU A 184 9.78 -18.90 1.49
N GLY A 185 9.45 -18.22 2.59
CA GLY A 185 8.43 -17.18 2.63
C GLY A 185 7.08 -17.72 3.14
N PHE A 186 6.78 -17.46 4.41
CA PHE A 186 5.57 -17.95 5.09
C PHE A 186 4.54 -16.84 5.28
N GLY A 187 4.22 -16.15 4.18
CA GLY A 187 3.14 -15.17 4.11
C GLY A 187 1.80 -15.82 3.78
N LYS A 188 0.91 -15.06 3.15
CA LYS A 188 -0.44 -15.54 2.78
C LYS A 188 -0.39 -16.74 1.82
N VAL A 189 0.39 -16.64 0.75
CA VAL A 189 0.50 -17.72 -0.25
C VAL A 189 1.23 -18.92 0.33
N GLY A 190 2.36 -18.72 0.97
CA GLY A 190 3.14 -19.81 1.60
C GLY A 190 2.34 -20.60 2.62
N SER A 191 1.52 -19.94 3.43
CA SER A 191 0.63 -20.59 4.41
C SER A 191 -0.44 -21.45 3.73
N GLU A 192 -1.01 -20.97 2.62
CA GLU A 192 -2.01 -21.73 1.85
C GLU A 192 -1.40 -22.93 1.12
N VAL A 193 -0.17 -22.82 0.64
CA VAL A 193 0.60 -23.94 0.09
C VAL A 193 0.88 -24.97 1.17
N ALA A 194 1.33 -24.53 2.35
CA ALA A 194 1.62 -25.40 3.49
C ALA A 194 0.41 -26.26 3.89
N ARG A 195 -0.75 -25.63 4.01
CA ARG A 195 -1.99 -26.32 4.38
C ARG A 195 -2.36 -27.41 3.38
N ARG A 196 -2.22 -27.13 2.08
CA ARG A 196 -2.52 -28.08 1.00
C ARG A 196 -1.49 -29.20 0.92
N ALA A 197 -0.21 -28.88 1.06
CA ALA A 197 0.87 -29.86 1.06
C ALA A 197 0.75 -30.86 2.22
N LYS A 198 0.33 -30.40 3.39
CA LYS A 198 0.03 -31.28 4.53
C LYS A 198 -1.10 -32.26 4.20
N GLY A 199 -2.14 -31.77 3.51
CA GLY A 199 -3.22 -32.63 3.01
C GLY A 199 -2.75 -33.72 2.02
N LEU A 200 -1.63 -33.49 1.34
CA LEU A 200 -0.98 -34.47 0.45
C LEU A 200 -0.04 -35.45 1.19
N GLY A 201 0.02 -35.37 2.52
CA GLY A 201 0.87 -36.24 3.34
C GLY A 201 2.34 -35.83 3.41
N MET A 202 2.68 -34.61 3.06
CA MET A 202 4.04 -34.09 3.17
C MET A 202 4.35 -33.61 4.59
N HIS A 203 5.61 -33.68 4.97
CA HIS A 203 6.15 -32.98 6.13
C HIS A 203 6.54 -31.57 5.69
N VAL A 204 5.94 -30.55 6.29
CA VAL A 204 6.13 -29.15 5.89
C VAL A 204 6.92 -28.39 6.93
N ILE A 205 8.02 -27.78 6.50
CA ILE A 205 8.83 -26.82 7.24
C ILE A 205 8.81 -25.49 6.51
N ALA A 206 9.07 -24.39 7.20
CA ALA A 206 9.10 -23.06 6.58
C ALA A 206 10.25 -22.22 7.14
N HIS A 207 10.77 -21.34 6.30
CA HIS A 207 11.69 -20.29 6.70
C HIS A 207 11.12 -18.94 6.31
N ASP A 208 10.96 -18.07 7.30
CA ASP A 208 10.58 -16.67 7.11
C ASP A 208 10.98 -15.88 8.37
N PRO A 209 11.90 -14.91 8.27
CA PRO A 209 12.35 -14.13 9.43
C PRO A 209 11.27 -13.23 10.02
N TYR A 210 10.17 -12.99 9.30
CA TYR A 210 9.06 -12.13 9.71
C TYR A 210 7.79 -12.87 10.09
N ALA A 211 7.78 -14.21 10.02
CA ALA A 211 6.60 -14.99 10.30
C ALA A 211 6.36 -15.18 11.81
N SER A 212 5.09 -15.17 12.20
CA SER A 212 4.68 -15.48 13.56
C SER A 212 4.80 -16.99 13.82
N ALA A 213 5.49 -17.36 14.91
CA ALA A 213 5.61 -18.75 15.34
C ALA A 213 4.24 -19.36 15.71
N ASP A 214 3.33 -18.56 16.26
CA ASP A 214 1.96 -18.99 16.61
C ASP A 214 1.14 -19.34 15.36
N ARG A 215 1.28 -18.54 14.32
CA ARG A 215 0.61 -18.80 13.03
C ARG A 215 1.10 -20.09 12.39
N ALA A 216 2.40 -20.34 12.41
CA ALA A 216 2.99 -21.57 11.90
C ALA A 216 2.52 -22.79 12.70
N ARG A 217 2.53 -22.72 14.04
CA ARG A 217 2.03 -23.77 14.92
C ARG A 217 0.57 -24.11 14.70
N ALA A 218 -0.27 -23.09 14.46
CA ALA A 218 -1.70 -23.27 14.20
C ALA A 218 -1.97 -24.14 12.97
N ILE A 219 -1.07 -24.12 11.98
CA ILE A 219 -1.15 -24.94 10.77
C ILE A 219 -0.33 -26.26 10.91
N GLY A 220 0.45 -26.42 11.98
CA GLY A 220 1.31 -27.57 12.19
C GLY A 220 2.57 -27.53 11.33
N VAL A 221 3.14 -26.36 11.11
CA VAL A 221 4.37 -26.11 10.37
C VAL A 221 5.46 -25.67 11.33
N ASP A 222 6.65 -26.24 11.21
CA ASP A 222 7.81 -25.84 12.00
C ASP A 222 8.57 -24.73 11.26
N LEU A 223 8.80 -23.61 11.93
CA LEU A 223 9.71 -22.57 11.45
C LEU A 223 11.14 -22.97 11.73
N VAL A 224 11.96 -22.94 10.69
CA VAL A 224 13.35 -23.39 10.74
C VAL A 224 14.28 -22.30 10.19
N SER A 225 15.59 -22.46 10.40
CA SER A 225 16.61 -21.63 9.77
C SER A 225 16.66 -21.86 8.26
N MET A 226 17.20 -20.92 7.51
CA MET A 226 17.44 -21.09 6.06
C MET A 226 18.33 -22.30 5.79
N GLU A 227 19.37 -22.50 6.60
CA GLU A 227 20.28 -23.64 6.45
C GLU A 227 19.58 -24.98 6.65
N GLU A 228 18.76 -25.10 7.69
CA GLU A 228 17.98 -26.31 7.92
C GLU A 228 16.99 -26.57 6.79
N ALA A 229 16.29 -25.53 6.30
CA ALA A 229 15.39 -25.66 5.17
C ALA A 229 16.12 -26.19 3.92
N MET A 230 17.28 -25.66 3.60
CA MET A 230 18.06 -26.07 2.43
C MET A 230 18.64 -27.46 2.56
N THR A 231 19.14 -27.83 3.72
CA THR A 231 19.84 -29.13 3.91
C THR A 231 18.91 -30.33 4.10
N THR A 232 17.68 -30.10 4.56
CA THR A 232 16.73 -31.18 4.88
C THR A 232 15.62 -31.39 3.87
N ALA A 233 15.32 -30.39 3.05
CA ALA A 233 14.18 -30.45 2.13
C ALA A 233 14.39 -31.40 0.95
N ASP A 234 13.36 -32.17 0.64
CA ASP A 234 13.22 -32.92 -0.62
C ASP A 234 12.63 -32.03 -1.74
N PHE A 235 11.77 -31.09 -1.35
CA PHE A 235 11.14 -30.11 -2.21
C PHE A 235 11.29 -28.73 -1.57
N ILE A 236 11.55 -27.71 -2.39
CA ILE A 236 11.61 -26.31 -1.95
C ILE A 236 10.64 -25.50 -2.80
N SER A 237 9.74 -24.78 -2.14
CA SER A 237 8.79 -23.89 -2.79
C SER A 237 9.02 -22.43 -2.36
N LEU A 238 9.16 -21.54 -3.33
CA LEU A 238 9.47 -20.13 -3.11
C LEU A 238 8.19 -19.30 -3.09
N HIS A 239 8.01 -18.53 -2.02
CA HIS A 239 6.83 -17.64 -1.82
C HIS A 239 7.26 -16.31 -1.18
N MET A 240 8.29 -15.71 -1.73
CA MET A 240 8.87 -14.46 -1.23
C MET A 240 8.91 -13.39 -2.32
N PRO A 241 8.90 -12.09 -1.96
CA PRO A 241 9.08 -11.02 -2.92
C PRO A 241 10.51 -10.98 -3.45
N LEU A 242 10.69 -10.34 -4.61
CA LEU A 242 12.01 -9.99 -5.13
C LEU A 242 12.48 -8.69 -4.48
N THR A 243 13.56 -8.79 -3.72
CA THR A 243 14.22 -7.67 -3.03
C THR A 243 15.72 -7.74 -3.29
N PRO A 244 16.50 -6.71 -2.96
CA PRO A 244 17.97 -6.81 -3.05
C PRO A 244 18.56 -8.00 -2.28
N SER A 245 17.94 -8.41 -1.17
CA SER A 245 18.39 -9.55 -0.35
C SER A 245 17.94 -10.90 -0.90
N THR A 246 16.86 -10.95 -1.67
CA THR A 246 16.35 -12.21 -2.26
C THR A 246 16.75 -12.41 -3.72
N ASN A 247 17.27 -11.36 -4.36
CA ASN A 247 17.75 -11.44 -5.74
C ASN A 247 18.89 -12.45 -5.86
N LYS A 248 18.71 -13.44 -6.73
CA LYS A 248 19.64 -14.57 -6.93
C LYS A 248 20.04 -15.27 -5.64
N MET A 249 19.10 -15.37 -4.70
CA MET A 249 19.34 -16.04 -3.43
C MET A 249 19.60 -17.54 -3.62
N LEU A 250 18.92 -18.17 -4.55
CA LEU A 250 19.22 -19.55 -4.99
C LEU A 250 20.24 -19.50 -6.12
N ASN A 251 21.50 -19.58 -5.76
CA ASN A 251 22.67 -19.57 -6.62
C ASN A 251 23.51 -20.85 -6.47
N ASP A 252 24.67 -20.92 -7.11
CA ASP A 252 25.55 -22.09 -7.04
C ASP A 252 25.89 -22.48 -5.60
N GLU A 253 26.15 -21.52 -4.72
CA GLU A 253 26.47 -21.77 -3.31
C GLU A 253 25.27 -22.38 -2.55
N ALA A 254 24.08 -21.91 -2.84
CA ALA A 254 22.86 -22.44 -2.24
C ALA A 254 22.56 -23.89 -2.71
N PHE A 255 22.72 -24.15 -4.00
CA PHE A 255 22.47 -25.50 -4.54
C PHE A 255 23.40 -26.56 -3.97
N VAL A 256 24.67 -26.24 -3.73
CA VAL A 256 25.63 -27.14 -3.10
C VAL A 256 25.23 -27.57 -1.69
N LYS A 257 24.54 -26.71 -0.94
CA LYS A 257 24.05 -26.99 0.41
C LYS A 257 22.80 -27.88 0.43
N MET A 258 22.09 -27.95 -0.69
CA MET A 258 20.85 -28.69 -0.79
C MET A 258 21.08 -30.18 -0.84
N LYS A 259 20.06 -30.93 -0.46
CA LYS A 259 20.01 -32.39 -0.59
C LYS A 259 20.07 -32.78 -2.07
N LYS A 260 20.96 -33.67 -2.44
CA LYS A 260 21.07 -34.14 -3.82
C LYS A 260 19.75 -34.76 -4.27
N GLY A 261 19.28 -34.30 -5.43
CA GLY A 261 17.98 -34.70 -5.98
C GLY A 261 16.81 -33.86 -5.50
N VAL A 262 17.07 -32.69 -4.88
CA VAL A 262 16.04 -31.74 -4.48
C VAL A 262 15.22 -31.26 -5.68
N ARG A 263 13.96 -30.97 -5.46
CA ARG A 263 13.04 -30.39 -6.46
C ARG A 263 12.58 -29.01 -6.04
N ILE A 264 12.52 -28.09 -6.99
CA ILE A 264 12.29 -26.67 -6.71
C ILE A 264 11.06 -26.18 -7.46
N ILE A 265 10.19 -25.43 -6.76
CA ILE A 265 9.00 -24.80 -7.31
C ILE A 265 9.12 -23.29 -7.11
N ASN A 266 8.90 -22.51 -8.18
CA ASN A 266 8.81 -21.05 -8.09
C ASN A 266 7.57 -20.54 -8.82
N VAL A 267 6.58 -20.13 -8.05
CA VAL A 267 5.39 -19.40 -8.51
C VAL A 267 5.33 -17.98 -7.92
N ALA A 268 6.44 -17.51 -7.34
CA ALA A 268 6.53 -16.22 -6.67
C ALA A 268 7.01 -15.10 -7.62
N ARG A 269 8.33 -14.99 -7.79
CA ARG A 269 8.95 -13.99 -8.66
C ARG A 269 10.18 -14.56 -9.37
N GLY A 270 10.33 -14.21 -10.63
CA GLY A 270 11.60 -14.38 -11.36
C GLY A 270 12.70 -13.54 -10.73
N GLY A 271 13.94 -14.02 -10.80
CA GLY A 271 15.10 -13.34 -10.23
C GLY A 271 15.50 -13.81 -8.83
N VAL A 272 14.64 -14.48 -8.08
CA VAL A 272 15.00 -15.12 -6.80
C VAL A 272 15.95 -16.29 -7.03
N ILE A 273 15.79 -17.00 -8.14
CA ILE A 273 16.68 -18.05 -8.59
C ILE A 273 17.65 -17.45 -9.62
N ASP A 274 18.94 -17.73 -9.46
CA ASP A 274 19.92 -17.55 -10.52
C ASP A 274 19.68 -18.64 -11.57
N GLU A 275 19.10 -18.28 -12.71
CA GLU A 275 18.65 -19.23 -13.73
C GLU A 275 19.79 -20.01 -14.36
N ASP A 276 20.94 -19.37 -14.60
CA ASP A 276 22.13 -20.06 -15.13
C ASP A 276 22.68 -21.07 -14.12
N ALA A 277 22.71 -20.72 -12.84
CA ALA A 277 23.09 -21.62 -11.76
C ALA A 277 22.11 -22.81 -11.62
N LEU A 278 20.83 -22.58 -11.82
CA LEU A 278 19.83 -23.65 -11.80
C LEU A 278 20.04 -24.65 -12.94
N VAL A 279 20.34 -24.18 -14.15
CA VAL A 279 20.69 -25.06 -15.28
C VAL A 279 21.90 -25.91 -14.94
N ARG A 280 22.96 -25.34 -14.38
CA ARG A 280 24.14 -26.08 -13.94
C ARG A 280 23.82 -27.15 -12.88
N ALA A 281 22.98 -26.78 -11.92
CA ALA A 281 22.57 -27.71 -10.86
C ALA A 281 21.69 -28.86 -11.38
N LEU A 282 20.83 -28.59 -12.35
CA LEU A 282 20.03 -29.59 -13.06
C LEU A 282 20.92 -30.55 -13.85
N ASP A 283 21.87 -30.03 -14.60
CA ASP A 283 22.82 -30.82 -15.40
C ASP A 283 23.74 -31.67 -14.52
N ALA A 284 24.12 -31.20 -13.36
CA ALA A 284 24.93 -31.92 -12.39
C ALA A 284 24.14 -32.90 -11.53
N GLY A 285 22.80 -32.93 -11.62
CA GLY A 285 21.94 -33.82 -10.84
C GLY A 285 21.79 -33.41 -9.37
N ILE A 286 22.26 -32.23 -8.97
CA ILE A 286 22.03 -31.68 -7.63
C ILE A 286 20.55 -31.37 -7.47
N VAL A 287 19.96 -30.66 -8.44
CA VAL A 287 18.52 -30.44 -8.56
C VAL A 287 17.98 -31.49 -9.54
N ALA A 288 17.06 -32.31 -9.08
CA ALA A 288 16.45 -33.35 -9.94
C ALA A 288 15.48 -32.72 -10.95
N GLN A 289 14.66 -31.82 -10.50
CA GLN A 289 13.62 -31.15 -11.31
C GLN A 289 13.33 -29.77 -10.79
N ALA A 290 12.81 -28.88 -11.67
CA ALA A 290 12.25 -27.60 -11.31
C ALA A 290 10.89 -27.39 -11.99
N ALA A 291 10.00 -26.67 -11.32
CA ALA A 291 8.71 -26.25 -11.86
C ALA A 291 8.59 -24.72 -11.69
N LEU A 292 8.49 -24.02 -12.80
CA LEU A 292 8.61 -22.58 -12.84
C LEU A 292 7.43 -21.94 -13.57
N ASP A 293 6.79 -20.99 -12.91
CA ASP A 293 5.75 -20.13 -13.47
C ASP A 293 6.28 -18.73 -13.80
N VAL A 294 7.44 -18.38 -13.26
CA VAL A 294 8.04 -17.04 -13.34
C VAL A 294 9.50 -17.10 -13.74
N PHE A 295 9.98 -16.06 -14.43
CA PHE A 295 11.30 -15.98 -15.01
C PHE A 295 11.91 -14.60 -14.79
N THR A 296 13.25 -14.51 -14.84
CA THR A 296 13.96 -13.24 -14.71
C THR A 296 13.54 -12.24 -15.80
N LYS A 297 13.38 -12.74 -17.02
CA LYS A 297 12.82 -11.98 -18.14
C LYS A 297 11.53 -12.66 -18.61
N GLU A 298 10.46 -11.93 -18.69
CA GLU A 298 9.16 -12.41 -19.15
C GLU A 298 8.67 -11.61 -20.38
N PRO A 299 8.36 -12.27 -21.50
CA PRO A 299 8.51 -13.70 -21.75
C PRO A 299 9.99 -14.11 -21.83
N PRO A 300 10.32 -15.35 -21.43
CA PRO A 300 11.67 -15.88 -21.57
C PRO A 300 12.04 -16.07 -23.05
N ALA A 301 13.34 -16.07 -23.34
CA ALA A 301 13.81 -16.29 -24.70
C ALA A 301 13.37 -17.67 -25.22
N ALA A 302 13.03 -17.77 -26.51
CA ALA A 302 12.57 -19.02 -27.12
C ALA A 302 13.63 -20.14 -27.11
N ASP A 303 14.92 -19.78 -27.03
CA ASP A 303 16.06 -20.67 -26.94
C ASP A 303 16.60 -20.84 -25.50
N SER A 304 15.84 -20.41 -24.50
CA SER A 304 16.23 -20.54 -23.08
C SER A 304 16.56 -22.00 -22.73
N LYS A 305 17.78 -22.24 -22.28
CA LYS A 305 18.22 -23.56 -21.82
C LYS A 305 17.43 -24.06 -20.62
N LEU A 306 16.96 -23.16 -19.79
CA LEU A 306 16.13 -23.48 -18.62
C LEU A 306 14.74 -23.94 -19.04
N VAL A 307 14.05 -23.15 -19.88
CA VAL A 307 12.68 -23.45 -20.36
C VAL A 307 12.65 -24.74 -21.18
N LEU A 308 13.67 -24.98 -21.98
CA LEU A 308 13.76 -26.18 -22.84
C LEU A 308 14.36 -27.40 -22.14
N HIS A 309 14.78 -27.26 -20.89
CA HIS A 309 15.38 -28.36 -20.14
C HIS A 309 14.35 -29.48 -19.88
N GLU A 310 14.73 -30.73 -20.12
CA GLU A 310 13.81 -31.89 -20.01
C GLU A 310 13.28 -32.13 -18.59
N ASN A 311 14.02 -31.68 -17.58
CA ASN A 311 13.65 -31.82 -16.16
C ASN A 311 12.98 -30.56 -15.59
N VAL A 312 12.52 -29.66 -16.45
CA VAL A 312 11.83 -28.43 -16.06
C VAL A 312 10.41 -28.43 -16.61
N THR A 313 9.47 -28.18 -15.74
CA THR A 313 8.07 -27.93 -16.08
C THR A 313 7.82 -26.43 -15.99
N VAL A 314 7.24 -25.84 -17.03
CA VAL A 314 7.06 -24.39 -17.13
C VAL A 314 5.63 -24.01 -17.48
N THR A 315 5.19 -22.89 -16.95
CA THR A 315 3.91 -22.26 -17.29
C THR A 315 4.12 -20.75 -17.49
N PRO A 316 3.30 -20.10 -18.33
CA PRO A 316 3.50 -18.70 -18.72
C PRO A 316 2.86 -17.73 -17.72
N HIS A 317 3.35 -17.71 -16.48
CA HIS A 317 2.92 -16.81 -15.40
C HIS A 317 1.40 -16.88 -15.15
N LEU A 318 0.91 -18.07 -14.83
CA LEU A 318 -0.50 -18.38 -14.63
C LEU A 318 -0.96 -18.37 -13.16
N GLY A 319 -0.08 -18.04 -12.22
CA GLY A 319 -0.36 -18.13 -10.79
C GLY A 319 -1.65 -17.43 -10.35
N ALA A 320 -2.00 -16.31 -10.98
CA ALA A 320 -3.23 -15.57 -10.70
C ALA A 320 -4.35 -15.79 -11.76
N SER A 321 -4.14 -16.70 -12.71
CA SER A 321 -5.00 -16.84 -13.89
C SER A 321 -6.12 -17.84 -13.67
N THR A 322 -6.98 -17.58 -12.70
CA THR A 322 -8.27 -18.26 -12.54
C THR A 322 -9.40 -17.24 -12.75
N VAL A 323 -10.60 -17.74 -13.13
CA VAL A 323 -11.79 -16.89 -13.28
C VAL A 323 -12.07 -16.14 -11.97
N GLU A 324 -12.05 -16.86 -10.86
CA GLU A 324 -12.32 -16.33 -9.52
C GLU A 324 -11.29 -15.29 -9.08
N ALA A 325 -10.01 -15.52 -9.34
CA ALA A 325 -8.96 -14.57 -9.00
C ALA A 325 -9.04 -13.30 -9.85
N GLN A 326 -9.32 -13.43 -11.15
CA GLN A 326 -9.47 -12.27 -12.03
C GLN A 326 -10.67 -11.41 -11.66
N GLU A 327 -11.79 -12.00 -11.30
CA GLU A 327 -12.95 -11.28 -10.79
C GLU A 327 -12.66 -10.63 -9.43
N GLY A 328 -12.06 -11.37 -8.51
CA GLY A 328 -11.67 -10.87 -7.18
C GLY A 328 -10.68 -9.72 -7.25
N VAL A 329 -9.67 -9.79 -8.11
CA VAL A 329 -8.71 -8.72 -8.35
C VAL A 329 -9.40 -7.47 -8.90
N ALA A 330 -10.33 -7.65 -9.84
CA ALA A 330 -11.07 -6.53 -10.42
C ALA A 330 -11.89 -5.78 -9.37
N ILE A 331 -12.57 -6.49 -8.48
CA ILE A 331 -13.33 -5.91 -7.38
C ILE A 331 -12.39 -5.21 -6.39
N GLU A 332 -11.34 -5.90 -5.96
CA GLU A 332 -10.37 -5.37 -4.98
C GLU A 332 -9.71 -4.08 -5.46
N ILE A 333 -9.26 -4.03 -6.72
CA ILE A 333 -8.62 -2.82 -7.26
C ILE A 333 -9.64 -1.70 -7.50
N ALA A 334 -10.86 -2.01 -7.91
CA ALA A 334 -11.92 -1.02 -8.07
C ALA A 334 -12.26 -0.34 -6.74
N GLU A 335 -12.39 -1.12 -5.68
CA GLU A 335 -12.62 -0.61 -4.32
C GLU A 335 -11.46 0.24 -3.83
N ALA A 336 -10.21 -0.22 -4.02
CA ALA A 336 -9.01 0.50 -3.61
C ALA A 336 -8.86 1.85 -4.33
N VAL A 337 -9.07 1.88 -5.63
CA VAL A 337 -8.98 3.12 -6.44
C VAL A 337 -10.12 4.07 -6.08
N THR A 338 -11.34 3.58 -5.94
CA THR A 338 -12.49 4.39 -5.54
C THR A 338 -12.29 5.02 -4.16
N GLY A 339 -11.86 4.23 -3.18
CA GLY A 339 -11.55 4.73 -1.84
C GLY A 339 -10.47 5.80 -1.86
N ALA A 340 -9.38 5.57 -2.60
CA ALA A 340 -8.30 6.54 -2.75
C ALA A 340 -8.76 7.85 -3.40
N LEU A 341 -9.62 7.79 -4.41
CA LEU A 341 -10.19 8.99 -5.05
C LEU A 341 -11.13 9.76 -4.13
N LYS A 342 -11.79 9.09 -3.20
CA LYS A 342 -12.61 9.72 -2.15
C LYS A 342 -11.75 10.33 -1.02
N GLY A 343 -10.45 10.12 -1.03
CA GLY A 343 -9.55 10.54 0.05
C GLY A 343 -9.51 9.60 1.25
N GLU A 344 -10.07 8.41 1.13
CA GLU A 344 -9.98 7.38 2.16
C GLU A 344 -8.56 6.80 2.20
N LEU A 345 -8.10 6.48 3.41
CA LEU A 345 -6.80 5.87 3.58
C LEU A 345 -6.87 4.39 3.17
N ALA A 346 -6.14 4.04 2.12
CA ALA A 346 -6.18 2.69 1.55
C ALA A 346 -5.18 1.76 2.24
N ALA A 347 -5.66 0.66 2.80
CA ALA A 347 -4.81 -0.39 3.37
C ALA A 347 -3.92 -1.08 2.31
N SER A 348 -4.28 -0.98 1.04
CA SER A 348 -3.52 -1.49 -0.11
C SER A 348 -2.56 -0.49 -0.74
N ALA A 349 -2.32 0.66 -0.11
CA ALA A 349 -1.36 1.65 -0.57
C ALA A 349 0.07 1.10 -0.52
N VAL A 350 0.81 1.25 -1.62
CA VAL A 350 2.18 0.72 -1.74
C VAL A 350 3.23 1.77 -1.39
N ASN A 351 3.01 3.02 -1.78
CA ASN A 351 3.94 4.13 -1.59
C ASN A 351 3.49 5.16 -0.55
N ALA A 352 2.63 4.76 0.35
CA ALA A 352 2.21 5.53 1.52
C ALA A 352 2.29 4.65 2.77
N PRO A 353 2.26 5.22 3.99
CA PRO A 353 2.27 4.44 5.20
C PRO A 353 1.09 3.46 5.26
N MET A 354 1.40 2.17 5.28
CA MET A 354 0.40 1.12 5.42
C MET A 354 0.22 0.76 6.88
N VAL A 355 -1.02 0.83 7.34
CA VAL A 355 -1.42 0.33 8.65
C VAL A 355 -2.63 -0.60 8.48
N PRO A 356 -2.79 -1.63 9.33
CA PRO A 356 -3.98 -2.49 9.29
C PRO A 356 -5.27 -1.68 9.43
N ALA A 357 -6.37 -2.17 8.87
CA ALA A 357 -7.66 -1.46 8.88
C ALA A 357 -8.16 -1.15 10.29
N GLU A 358 -7.93 -2.06 11.25
CA GLU A 358 -8.27 -1.85 12.66
C GLU A 358 -7.48 -0.69 13.26
N VAL A 359 -6.19 -0.64 12.99
CA VAL A 359 -5.29 0.44 13.45
C VAL A 359 -5.69 1.76 12.81
N LEU A 360 -6.04 1.74 11.53
CA LEU A 360 -6.50 2.92 10.80
C LEU A 360 -7.77 3.51 11.41
N SER A 361 -8.76 2.66 11.70
CA SER A 361 -10.01 3.07 12.34
C SER A 361 -9.78 3.69 13.73
N GLU A 362 -8.90 3.09 14.51
CA GLU A 362 -8.54 3.56 15.83
C GLU A 362 -7.81 4.91 15.80
N LEU A 363 -6.91 5.10 14.84
CA LEU A 363 -6.08 6.30 14.72
C LEU A 363 -6.73 7.46 13.94
N ALA A 364 -7.87 7.26 13.30
CA ALA A 364 -8.49 8.28 12.45
C ALA A 364 -8.62 9.69 13.07
N PRO A 365 -9.10 9.87 14.33
CA PRO A 365 -9.14 11.19 14.95
C PRO A 365 -7.75 11.79 15.19
N TYR A 366 -6.76 10.95 15.49
CA TYR A 366 -5.37 11.36 15.73
C TYR A 366 -4.65 11.76 14.44
N VAL A 367 -5.05 11.18 13.31
CA VAL A 367 -4.57 11.57 11.97
C VAL A 367 -4.95 13.02 11.68
N MET A 368 -6.19 13.41 11.97
CA MET A 368 -6.64 14.80 11.84
C MET A 368 -5.90 15.74 12.78
N LEU A 369 -5.74 15.34 14.04
CA LEU A 369 -4.97 16.08 15.03
C LEU A 369 -3.52 16.30 14.57
N ALA A 370 -2.87 15.26 14.08
CA ALA A 370 -1.49 15.31 13.60
C ALA A 370 -1.30 16.34 12.48
N GLU A 371 -2.15 16.31 11.46
CA GLU A 371 -2.11 17.27 10.35
C GLU A 371 -2.30 18.71 10.84
N LYS A 372 -3.31 18.94 11.67
CA LYS A 372 -3.62 20.27 12.20
C LYS A 372 -2.52 20.83 13.10
N LEU A 373 -1.90 19.99 13.94
CA LEU A 373 -0.76 20.42 14.76
C LEU A 373 0.45 20.80 13.92
N GLY A 374 0.77 20.03 12.89
CA GLY A 374 1.85 20.37 11.95
C GLY A 374 1.58 21.71 11.26
N ARG A 375 0.36 21.93 10.81
CA ARG A 375 -0.07 23.18 10.16
C ARG A 375 -0.03 24.37 11.11
N LEU A 376 -0.45 24.22 12.34
CA LEU A 376 -0.34 25.26 13.35
C LEU A 376 1.12 25.61 13.66
N ALA A 377 1.94 24.60 13.90
CA ALA A 377 3.34 24.82 14.26
C ALA A 377 4.09 25.63 13.21
N VAL A 378 3.94 25.30 11.93
CA VAL A 378 4.63 26.01 10.85
C VAL A 378 4.12 27.44 10.68
N GLN A 379 2.84 27.69 10.89
CA GLN A 379 2.26 29.04 10.80
C GLN A 379 2.73 29.96 11.93
N LEU A 380 3.15 29.40 13.06
CA LEU A 380 3.72 30.16 14.18
C LEU A 380 5.17 30.60 13.93
N VAL A 381 5.84 30.02 12.94
CA VAL A 381 7.22 30.39 12.58
C VAL A 381 7.24 31.69 11.80
N ALA A 382 8.10 32.63 12.22
CA ALA A 382 8.29 33.89 11.52
C ALA A 382 9.15 33.70 10.26
N GLY A 383 8.79 34.38 9.17
CA GLY A 383 9.59 34.45 7.96
C GLY A 383 9.57 33.26 7.04
N GLY A 384 8.77 32.22 7.30
CA GLY A 384 8.47 31.11 6.37
C GLY A 384 9.65 30.31 5.81
N GLY A 385 10.87 30.62 6.20
CA GLY A 385 12.09 29.98 5.72
C GLY A 385 13.03 29.63 6.86
N GLY A 386 13.86 28.58 6.66
CA GLY A 386 14.88 28.21 7.62
C GLY A 386 14.47 27.16 8.64
N ILE A 387 13.32 26.52 8.49
CA ILE A 387 12.98 25.34 9.28
C ILE A 387 13.91 24.19 8.85
N LYS A 388 14.65 23.63 9.81
CA LYS A 388 15.57 22.51 9.57
C LYS A 388 15.16 21.24 10.33
N SER A 389 14.46 21.39 11.44
CA SER A 389 14.17 20.29 12.35
C SER A 389 12.79 20.44 12.97
N VAL A 390 12.03 19.38 12.91
CA VAL A 390 10.73 19.23 13.57
C VAL A 390 10.80 18.02 14.48
N LYS A 391 10.49 18.19 15.75
CA LYS A 391 10.44 17.11 16.74
C LYS A 391 8.98 16.80 17.08
N VAL A 392 8.62 15.54 16.98
CA VAL A 392 7.28 15.05 17.35
C VAL A 392 7.39 14.16 18.58
N THR A 393 6.55 14.42 19.57
CA THR A 393 6.44 13.59 20.76
C THR A 393 5.06 12.97 20.83
N TYR A 394 5.00 11.66 20.98
CA TYR A 394 3.77 10.90 21.19
C TYR A 394 3.73 10.39 22.63
N ALA A 395 2.74 10.79 23.38
CA ALA A 395 2.52 10.31 24.73
C ALA A 395 1.41 9.26 24.74
N SER A 396 1.70 8.07 25.26
CA SER A 396 0.78 6.95 25.27
C SER A 396 1.00 6.09 26.51
N ALA A 397 -0.07 5.43 26.97
CA ALA A 397 0.03 4.38 27.99
C ALA A 397 0.51 3.03 27.41
N ARG A 398 0.55 2.91 26.08
CA ARG A 398 1.05 1.72 25.38
C ARG A 398 2.58 1.70 25.35
N ALA A 399 3.14 0.49 25.28
CA ALA A 399 4.57 0.33 25.02
C ALA A 399 4.93 0.93 23.65
N PRO A 400 6.15 1.47 23.46
CA PRO A 400 6.55 2.10 22.20
C PRO A 400 6.38 1.21 20.98
N ASP A 401 6.62 -0.09 21.11
CA ASP A 401 6.50 -1.06 20.00
C ASP A 401 5.04 -1.38 19.64
N ASP A 402 4.11 -1.09 20.53
CA ASP A 402 2.66 -1.30 20.32
C ASP A 402 1.96 -0.09 19.69
N LEU A 403 2.70 0.98 19.46
CA LEU A 403 2.20 2.21 18.85
C LEU A 403 2.82 2.43 17.47
N ASP A 404 2.02 2.25 16.41
CA ASP A 404 2.45 2.55 15.03
C ASP A 404 2.21 4.04 14.71
N THR A 405 3.28 4.80 14.61
CA THR A 405 3.24 6.25 14.37
C THR A 405 3.52 6.66 12.93
N ARG A 406 3.73 5.72 12.01
CA ARG A 406 4.12 6.02 10.61
C ARG A 406 3.12 6.94 9.91
N LEU A 407 1.83 6.68 10.06
CA LEU A 407 0.78 7.50 9.48
C LEU A 407 0.71 8.89 10.13
N LEU A 408 0.82 8.96 11.45
CA LEU A 408 0.83 10.20 12.19
C LEU A 408 2.01 11.09 11.81
N ARG A 409 3.20 10.51 11.70
CA ARG A 409 4.39 11.21 11.21
C ARG A 409 4.18 11.80 9.82
N ALA A 410 3.64 11.01 8.90
CA ALA A 410 3.38 11.47 7.53
C ALA A 410 2.38 12.63 7.50
N MET A 411 1.36 12.60 8.34
CA MET A 411 0.35 13.65 8.42
C MET A 411 0.89 14.92 9.07
N ILE A 412 1.70 14.81 10.11
CA ILE A 412 2.39 15.97 10.71
C ILE A 412 3.31 16.61 9.67
N THR A 413 4.09 15.80 8.97
CA THR A 413 5.00 16.27 7.92
C THR A 413 4.22 17.00 6.81
N LYS A 414 3.10 16.44 6.37
CA LYS A 414 2.18 17.08 5.42
C LYS A 414 1.72 18.44 5.95
N GLY A 415 1.23 18.50 7.17
CA GLY A 415 0.76 19.73 7.79
C GLY A 415 1.83 20.83 7.87
N VAL A 416 3.07 20.45 8.17
CA VAL A 416 4.22 21.38 8.22
C VAL A 416 4.59 21.87 6.83
N ILE A 417 4.64 21.01 5.84
CA ILE A 417 5.17 21.33 4.51
C ILE A 417 4.16 22.03 3.63
N GLU A 418 2.89 21.66 3.68
CA GLU A 418 1.85 22.18 2.80
C GLU A 418 1.74 23.72 2.80
N PRO A 419 1.72 24.42 3.95
CA PRO A 419 1.64 25.88 3.97
C PRO A 419 2.87 26.62 3.42
N ILE A 420 4.01 25.97 3.34
CA ILE A 420 5.29 26.56 2.88
C ILE A 420 5.76 26.00 1.54
N SER A 421 4.94 25.19 0.86
CA SER A 421 5.27 24.57 -0.42
C SER A 421 4.49 25.20 -1.57
N ASP A 422 5.16 25.35 -2.71
CA ASP A 422 4.55 25.81 -3.96
C ASP A 422 4.02 24.64 -4.79
N VAL A 423 4.34 23.40 -4.40
CA VAL A 423 3.86 22.16 -5.03
C VAL A 423 2.76 21.53 -4.20
N PHE A 424 1.89 20.79 -4.87
CA PHE A 424 0.87 20.02 -4.19
C PHE A 424 1.52 18.98 -3.26
N VAL A 425 1.15 19.00 -2.00
CA VAL A 425 1.66 18.09 -0.97
C VAL A 425 0.52 17.23 -0.44
N ASN A 426 0.76 15.94 -0.38
CA ASN A 426 -0.16 14.97 0.19
C ASN A 426 0.59 13.95 1.06
N LEU A 427 -0.14 12.95 1.56
CA LEU A 427 0.42 11.86 2.37
C LEU A 427 1.55 11.10 1.66
N VAL A 428 1.48 11.00 0.34
CA VAL A 428 2.44 10.23 -0.48
C VAL A 428 3.78 10.94 -0.59
N ASN A 429 3.77 12.23 -0.90
CA ASN A 429 4.99 12.99 -1.20
C ASN A 429 5.50 13.89 -0.07
N ALA A 430 4.82 13.93 1.08
CA ALA A 430 5.19 14.80 2.19
C ALA A 430 6.62 14.57 2.68
N ASP A 431 6.99 13.34 2.96
CA ASP A 431 8.35 13.00 3.44
C ASP A 431 9.43 13.29 2.39
N PHE A 432 9.15 12.98 1.14
CA PHE A 432 10.04 13.32 0.02
C PHE A 432 10.24 14.85 -0.10
N THR A 433 9.16 15.62 -0.05
CA THR A 433 9.22 17.09 -0.13
C THR A 433 9.97 17.69 1.06
N ALA A 434 9.76 17.15 2.27
CA ALA A 434 10.50 17.57 3.46
C ALA A 434 12.01 17.33 3.31
N LYS A 435 12.41 16.17 2.83
CA LYS A 435 13.81 15.84 2.58
C LYS A 435 14.44 16.75 1.52
N GLN A 436 13.73 17.05 0.44
CA GLN A 436 14.20 18.00 -0.57
C GLN A 436 14.44 19.41 0.00
N ARG A 437 13.63 19.82 0.96
CA ARG A 437 13.78 21.11 1.67
C ARG A 437 14.81 21.07 2.79
N GLY A 438 15.44 19.93 3.03
CA GLY A 438 16.39 19.76 4.12
C GLY A 438 15.75 19.77 5.52
N ILE A 439 14.45 19.48 5.62
CA ILE A 439 13.73 19.42 6.89
C ILE A 439 13.79 17.99 7.42
N ARG A 440 14.30 17.85 8.64
CA ARG A 440 14.37 16.58 9.35
C ARG A 440 13.23 16.48 10.37
N VAL A 441 12.46 15.43 10.29
CA VAL A 441 11.41 15.09 11.25
C VAL A 441 11.92 13.97 12.16
N SER A 442 12.01 14.24 13.47
CA SER A 442 12.39 13.26 14.49
C SER A 442 11.19 12.94 15.39
N GLU A 443 11.16 11.72 15.90
CA GLU A 443 10.08 11.21 16.72
C GLU A 443 10.59 10.72 18.08
N GLU A 444 9.76 10.93 19.11
CA GLU A 444 9.96 10.40 20.45
C GLU A 444 8.64 9.84 20.97
N LYS A 445 8.69 8.69 21.60
CA LYS A 445 7.54 8.06 22.25
C LYS A 445 7.75 8.06 23.77
N ILE A 446 6.80 8.63 24.50
CA ILE A 446 6.79 8.71 25.96
C ILE A 446 5.72 7.78 26.49
N VAL A 447 6.09 6.90 27.41
CA VAL A 447 5.15 6.03 28.13
C VAL A 447 4.60 6.77 29.34
N MET A 448 3.29 6.85 29.43
CA MET A 448 2.56 7.50 30.51
C MET A 448 1.65 6.54 31.25
N ASP A 449 1.30 6.88 32.48
CA ASP A 449 0.22 6.20 33.18
C ASP A 449 -1.13 6.54 32.53
N GLY A 450 -1.95 5.53 32.28
CA GLY A 450 -3.24 5.70 31.63
C GLY A 450 -3.82 4.40 31.13
N SER A 451 -4.92 4.50 30.36
CA SER A 451 -5.56 3.35 29.76
C SER A 451 -4.89 2.97 28.44
N PRO A 452 -4.41 1.71 28.28
CA PRO A 452 -3.89 1.23 26.99
C PRO A 452 -4.95 1.15 25.89
N GLU A 453 -6.23 1.26 26.22
CA GLU A 453 -7.33 1.29 25.27
C GLU A 453 -7.33 2.59 24.46
N THR A 454 -6.83 3.68 25.03
CA THR A 454 -6.64 4.95 24.31
C THR A 454 -5.26 4.92 23.63
N PRO A 455 -5.19 5.07 22.30
CA PRO A 455 -3.92 4.96 21.56
C PRO A 455 -2.91 6.03 21.98
N LEU A 456 -3.37 7.25 22.19
CA LEU A 456 -2.53 8.40 22.52
C LEU A 456 -3.18 9.29 23.57
N GLU A 457 -2.38 9.79 24.51
CA GLU A 457 -2.79 10.84 25.43
C GLU A 457 -2.65 12.23 24.79
N TYR A 458 -1.51 12.50 24.16
CA TYR A 458 -1.32 13.72 23.38
C TYR A 458 -0.27 13.55 22.28
N ILE A 459 -0.27 14.48 21.34
CA ILE A 459 0.79 14.69 20.34
C ILE A 459 1.35 16.10 20.57
N GLN A 460 2.68 16.22 20.60
CA GLN A 460 3.39 17.49 20.69
C GLN A 460 4.28 17.68 19.49
N VAL A 461 4.20 18.86 18.87
CA VAL A 461 5.05 19.25 17.72
C VAL A 461 5.91 20.44 18.14
N GLN A 462 7.22 20.32 17.95
CA GLN A 462 8.20 21.34 18.31
C GLN A 462 9.10 21.68 17.13
N ILE A 463 9.37 22.96 16.91
CA ILE A 463 10.28 23.45 15.87
C ILE A 463 11.40 24.23 16.55
N ALA A 464 12.65 23.81 16.27
CA ALA A 464 13.86 24.38 16.84
C ALA A 464 14.47 25.46 15.95
N ASN A 465 15.23 26.38 16.57
CA ASN A 465 16.06 27.38 15.92
C ASN A 465 15.30 28.29 14.96
N VAL A 466 14.10 28.69 15.32
CA VAL A 466 13.26 29.60 14.56
C VAL A 466 12.75 30.76 15.44
N GLU A 467 12.43 31.87 14.81
CA GLU A 467 11.68 32.94 15.44
C GLU A 467 10.18 32.69 15.29
N SER A 468 9.39 33.16 16.21
CA SER A 468 7.93 32.97 16.17
C SER A 468 7.21 34.30 15.93
N LYS A 469 6.14 34.24 15.12
CA LYS A 469 5.16 35.33 14.97
C LYS A 469 4.35 35.55 16.24
N PHE A 470 4.36 34.58 17.12
CA PHE A 470 3.69 34.61 18.41
C PHE A 470 4.70 34.11 19.46
N PRO A 471 5.52 35.02 20.04
CA PRO A 471 6.61 34.66 20.94
C PRO A 471 6.19 33.78 22.14
N SER A 472 4.96 33.88 22.59
CA SER A 472 4.41 33.03 23.64
C SER A 472 4.29 31.56 23.26
N ALA A 473 4.41 31.22 21.98
CA ALA A 473 4.47 29.83 21.51
C ALA A 473 5.83 29.17 21.75
N ILE A 474 6.86 29.97 22.13
CA ILE A 474 8.18 29.47 22.49
C ILE A 474 8.16 29.06 23.95
N CYS A 475 8.44 27.77 24.21
CA CYS A 475 8.55 27.26 25.57
C CYS A 475 9.93 27.56 26.17
N ASP A 476 10.13 27.21 27.46
CA ASP A 476 11.39 27.46 28.18
C ASP A 476 12.62 26.80 27.53
N SER A 477 12.44 25.76 26.74
CA SER A 477 13.51 25.11 25.98
C SER A 477 13.89 25.87 24.68
N GLY A 478 13.25 26.98 24.37
CA GLY A 478 13.49 27.76 23.15
C GLY A 478 12.87 27.22 21.89
N LEU A 479 11.94 26.28 22.01
CA LEU A 479 11.26 25.63 20.88
C LEU A 479 9.85 26.19 20.70
N VAL A 480 9.44 26.47 19.46
CA VAL A 480 8.04 26.67 19.14
C VAL A 480 7.30 25.38 19.42
N THR A 481 6.33 25.39 20.32
CA THR A 481 5.67 24.18 20.83
C THR A 481 4.16 24.30 20.74
N VAL A 482 3.53 23.30 20.14
CA VAL A 482 2.09 23.07 20.18
C VAL A 482 1.80 21.63 20.61
N GLU A 483 0.74 21.45 21.39
CA GLU A 483 0.30 20.14 21.86
C GLU A 483 -1.21 20.03 21.69
N GLY A 484 -1.66 18.83 21.35
CA GLY A 484 -3.07 18.57 21.17
C GLY A 484 -3.48 17.19 21.65
N ARG A 485 -4.77 17.04 21.89
CA ARG A 485 -5.42 15.81 22.30
C ARG A 485 -6.68 15.55 21.46
N VAL A 486 -7.13 14.33 21.45
CA VAL A 486 -8.46 13.99 20.96
C VAL A 486 -9.41 13.85 22.14
N LYS A 487 -10.49 14.61 22.09
CA LYS A 487 -11.58 14.58 23.09
C LYS A 487 -12.89 14.27 22.36
N ASP A 488 -13.54 13.19 22.73
CA ASP A 488 -14.80 12.75 22.11
C ASP A 488 -14.72 12.65 20.56
N GLY A 489 -13.58 12.19 20.05
CA GLY A 489 -13.32 12.07 18.61
C GLY A 489 -12.96 13.38 17.91
N ILE A 490 -12.86 14.49 18.62
CA ILE A 490 -12.56 15.82 18.06
C ILE A 490 -11.14 16.25 18.47
N PRO A 491 -10.30 16.71 17.51
CA PRO A 491 -9.00 17.30 17.84
C PRO A 491 -9.13 18.58 18.63
N HIS A 492 -8.36 18.70 19.73
CA HIS A 492 -8.27 19.88 20.57
C HIS A 492 -6.82 20.35 20.67
N LEU A 493 -6.61 21.65 20.56
CA LEU A 493 -5.37 22.30 20.96
C LEU A 493 -5.37 22.45 22.47
N THR A 494 -4.37 21.90 23.16
CA THR A 494 -4.31 21.87 24.62
C THR A 494 -3.11 22.61 25.20
N LYS A 495 -2.11 22.93 24.38
CA LYS A 495 -0.95 23.70 24.82
C LYS A 495 -0.32 24.51 23.68
N VAL A 496 0.05 25.75 24.00
CA VAL A 496 0.84 26.62 23.13
C VAL A 496 1.98 27.21 23.96
N GLY A 497 3.22 26.91 23.59
CA GLY A 497 4.37 27.25 24.42
C GLY A 497 4.26 26.63 25.81
N ALA A 498 4.28 27.47 26.85
CA ALA A 498 4.08 27.08 28.24
C ALA A 498 2.62 27.20 28.72
N PHE A 499 1.73 27.71 27.87
CA PHE A 499 0.33 27.98 28.26
C PHE A 499 -0.56 26.79 27.96
N GLU A 500 -1.36 26.40 28.94
CA GLU A 500 -2.43 25.42 28.78
C GLU A 500 -3.69 26.11 28.27
N VAL A 501 -4.28 25.57 27.24
CA VAL A 501 -5.54 25.99 26.64
C VAL A 501 -6.41 24.77 26.38
N ASP A 502 -7.66 24.98 26.02
CA ASP A 502 -8.54 23.90 25.56
C ASP A 502 -9.50 24.47 24.52
N VAL A 503 -9.16 24.28 23.25
CA VAL A 503 -9.95 24.78 22.15
C VAL A 503 -10.09 23.71 21.06
N SER A 504 -11.33 23.50 20.58
CA SER A 504 -11.60 22.66 19.44
C SER A 504 -10.85 23.17 18.20
N MET A 505 -10.21 22.27 17.48
CA MET A 505 -9.48 22.57 16.24
C MET A 505 -10.41 22.48 15.01
N GLU A 506 -11.60 23.01 15.12
CA GLU A 506 -12.54 23.16 14.02
C GLU A 506 -12.54 24.62 13.54
N GLY A 507 -12.56 24.85 12.23
CA GLY A 507 -12.45 26.20 11.65
C GLY A 507 -11.05 26.78 11.78
N SER A 508 -10.95 28.07 12.11
CA SER A 508 -9.67 28.77 12.29
C SER A 508 -9.54 29.31 13.70
N LEU A 509 -8.32 29.65 14.11
CA LEU A 509 -8.00 30.10 15.46
C LEU A 509 -7.39 31.49 15.48
N ILE A 510 -7.78 32.29 16.48
CA ILE A 510 -7.07 33.49 16.90
C ILE A 510 -6.44 33.22 18.27
N LEU A 511 -5.15 33.45 18.40
CA LEU A 511 -4.46 33.42 19.69
C LEU A 511 -4.09 34.84 20.09
N CYS A 512 -4.43 35.24 21.34
CA CYS A 512 -4.07 36.52 21.91
C CYS A 512 -3.32 36.31 23.22
N ARG A 513 -2.16 36.93 23.39
CA ARG A 513 -1.53 37.07 24.69
C ARG A 513 -1.98 38.38 25.31
N GLN A 514 -2.41 38.30 26.55
CA GLN A 514 -3.00 39.44 27.25
C GLN A 514 -2.63 39.49 28.73
N VAL A 515 -2.81 40.63 29.33
CA VAL A 515 -2.86 40.77 30.78
C VAL A 515 -4.22 40.26 31.26
N ASP A 516 -4.22 39.31 32.19
CA ASP A 516 -5.45 38.72 32.74
C ASP A 516 -6.19 39.73 33.59
N GLN A 517 -7.24 40.34 33.03
CA GLN A 517 -8.06 41.37 33.67
C GLN A 517 -9.52 41.26 33.25
N PRO A 518 -10.45 41.77 34.04
CA PRO A 518 -11.87 41.80 33.70
C PRO A 518 -12.14 42.52 32.37
N GLY A 519 -13.10 42.01 31.60
CA GLY A 519 -13.57 42.63 30.38
C GLY A 519 -12.83 42.24 29.11
N MET A 520 -11.75 41.46 29.17
CA MET A 520 -10.97 41.07 28.00
C MET A 520 -11.76 40.23 27.02
N ILE A 521 -12.47 39.22 27.52
CA ILE A 521 -13.34 38.35 26.69
C ILE A 521 -14.39 39.20 25.97
N GLY A 522 -15.03 40.13 26.71
CA GLY A 522 -16.04 41.01 26.17
C GLY A 522 -15.48 41.98 25.09
N SER A 523 -14.30 42.54 25.32
CA SER A 523 -13.66 43.45 24.37
C SER A 523 -13.32 42.77 23.05
N VAL A 524 -12.73 41.59 23.10
CA VAL A 524 -12.39 40.80 21.88
C VAL A 524 -13.67 40.30 21.19
N GLY A 525 -14.62 39.79 21.95
CA GLY A 525 -15.90 39.31 21.43
C GLY A 525 -16.70 40.41 20.76
N SER A 526 -16.70 41.63 21.30
CA SER A 526 -17.36 42.80 20.69
C SER A 526 -16.74 43.18 19.35
N VAL A 527 -15.41 43.21 19.26
CA VAL A 527 -14.72 43.51 17.99
C VAL A 527 -15.09 42.48 16.92
N LEU A 528 -15.06 41.18 17.26
CA LEU A 528 -15.42 40.11 16.32
C LEU A 528 -16.90 40.20 15.91
N GLY A 529 -17.80 40.45 16.85
CA GLY A 529 -19.23 40.61 16.59
C GLY A 529 -19.57 41.80 15.69
N GLU A 530 -18.94 42.93 15.91
CA GLU A 530 -19.12 44.15 15.08
C GLU A 530 -18.65 43.93 13.63
N GLU A 531 -17.65 43.08 13.42
CA GLU A 531 -17.12 42.70 12.11
C GLU A 531 -17.81 41.45 11.52
N ASN A 532 -18.89 40.99 12.14
CA ASN A 532 -19.69 39.85 11.71
C ASN A 532 -18.90 38.50 11.65
N VAL A 533 -17.95 38.33 12.55
CA VAL A 533 -17.20 37.09 12.72
C VAL A 533 -17.81 36.30 13.86
N ASN A 534 -18.30 35.10 13.56
CA ASN A 534 -18.89 34.20 14.56
C ASN A 534 -17.82 33.44 15.34
N VAL A 535 -17.96 33.44 16.67
CA VAL A 535 -17.08 32.70 17.58
C VAL A 535 -17.68 31.35 17.86
N SER A 536 -16.96 30.29 17.49
CA SER A 536 -17.39 28.92 17.71
C SER A 536 -16.96 28.37 19.08
N PHE A 537 -15.83 28.85 19.60
CA PHE A 537 -15.26 28.41 20.84
C PHE A 537 -14.32 29.49 21.43
N MET A 538 -14.18 29.51 22.76
CA MET A 538 -13.25 30.41 23.43
C MET A 538 -12.69 29.73 24.70
N SER A 539 -11.38 29.84 24.88
CA SER A 539 -10.67 29.31 26.04
C SER A 539 -9.63 30.34 26.51
N VAL A 540 -9.48 30.47 27.82
CA VAL A 540 -8.46 31.32 28.44
C VAL A 540 -7.56 30.43 29.29
N GLY A 541 -6.29 30.35 28.91
CA GLY A 541 -5.23 29.71 29.68
C GLY A 541 -4.40 30.75 30.39
N ARG A 542 -4.28 30.68 31.71
CA ARG A 542 -3.53 31.64 32.51
C ARG A 542 -2.48 30.99 33.38
N ILE A 543 -1.34 31.65 33.57
CA ILE A 543 -0.29 31.22 34.48
C ILE A 543 -0.74 31.43 35.94
N ALA A 544 -1.29 32.61 36.22
CA ALA A 544 -1.86 32.99 37.50
C ALA A 544 -2.87 34.11 37.34
N PRO A 545 -3.84 34.28 38.27
CA PRO A 545 -4.79 35.38 38.23
C PRO A 545 -4.06 36.74 38.16
N ARG A 546 -4.56 37.60 37.25
CA ARG A 546 -4.08 38.99 37.01
C ARG A 546 -2.64 39.07 36.49
N LYS A 547 -2.08 37.98 35.98
CA LYS A 547 -0.80 37.93 35.27
C LYS A 547 -1.04 37.73 33.75
N THR A 548 -0.11 37.09 33.09
CA THR A 548 -0.21 36.78 31.66
C THR A 548 -1.18 35.64 31.39
N ALA A 549 -2.01 35.81 30.37
CA ALA A 549 -2.92 34.79 29.89
C ALA A 549 -2.87 34.69 28.36
N ILE A 550 -3.24 33.53 27.85
CA ILE A 550 -3.53 33.32 26.43
C ILE A 550 -5.03 33.10 26.27
N MET A 551 -5.63 33.81 25.32
CA MET A 551 -6.99 33.57 24.85
C MET A 551 -6.92 32.86 23.49
N ALA A 552 -7.51 31.66 23.38
CA ALA A 552 -7.65 30.92 22.16
C ALA A 552 -9.11 30.98 21.70
N ILE A 553 -9.34 31.44 20.49
CA ILE A 553 -10.67 31.73 19.96
C ILE A 553 -10.85 30.95 18.65
N GLY A 554 -11.85 30.07 18.60
CA GLY A 554 -12.31 29.44 17.37
C GLY A 554 -13.26 30.39 16.62
N VAL A 555 -13.04 30.57 15.33
CA VAL A 555 -13.88 31.45 14.46
C VAL A 555 -14.32 30.70 13.21
N ASP A 556 -15.54 30.95 12.77
CA ASP A 556 -16.11 30.30 11.59
C ASP A 556 -15.64 30.96 10.30
N GLU A 557 -15.51 32.31 10.31
CA GLU A 557 -15.07 33.09 9.17
C GLU A 557 -13.64 33.61 9.38
N GLU A 558 -12.91 33.81 8.29
CA GLU A 558 -11.60 34.44 8.33
C GLU A 558 -11.75 35.94 8.61
N PRO A 559 -11.21 36.46 9.73
CA PRO A 559 -11.25 37.88 10.02
C PRO A 559 -10.46 38.68 8.98
N SER A 560 -10.96 39.86 8.64
CA SER A 560 -10.20 40.79 7.80
C SER A 560 -8.95 41.31 8.53
N LYS A 561 -7.98 41.81 7.77
CA LYS A 561 -6.80 42.48 8.36
C LYS A 561 -7.20 43.65 9.28
N ALA A 562 -8.25 44.39 8.91
CA ALA A 562 -8.78 45.48 9.73
C ALA A 562 -9.32 44.98 11.07
N THR A 563 -10.02 43.85 11.09
CA THR A 563 -10.51 43.21 12.33
C THR A 563 -9.36 42.79 13.23
N LEU A 564 -8.35 42.13 12.67
CA LEU A 564 -7.16 41.70 13.41
C LEU A 564 -6.39 42.91 13.98
N THR A 565 -6.28 43.98 13.22
CA THR A 565 -5.67 45.27 13.69
C THR A 565 -6.44 45.85 14.86
N LYS A 566 -7.77 45.86 14.82
CA LYS A 566 -8.61 46.34 15.93
C LYS A 566 -8.42 45.48 17.20
N ILE A 567 -8.26 44.18 17.06
CA ILE A 567 -7.95 43.28 18.19
C ILE A 567 -6.59 43.67 18.80
N GLY A 568 -5.58 43.89 17.96
CA GLY A 568 -4.25 44.32 18.39
C GLY A 568 -4.19 45.68 19.05
N GLU A 569 -5.15 46.56 18.77
CA GLU A 569 -5.27 47.92 19.39
C GLU A 569 -5.87 47.89 20.80
N ILE A 570 -6.42 46.77 21.26
CA ILE A 570 -6.91 46.61 22.63
C ILE A 570 -5.72 46.71 23.59
N PRO A 571 -5.72 47.69 24.54
CA PRO A 571 -4.50 48.01 25.30
C PRO A 571 -3.87 46.89 26.11
N ALA A 572 -4.64 45.91 26.54
CA ALA A 572 -4.15 44.79 27.33
C ALA A 572 -3.67 43.60 26.48
N ILE A 573 -3.85 43.63 25.16
CA ILE A 573 -3.35 42.61 24.25
C ILE A 573 -1.94 42.97 23.81
N GLU A 574 -0.99 42.09 24.13
CA GLU A 574 0.43 42.32 23.87
C GLU A 574 0.87 41.69 22.53
N GLU A 575 0.26 40.60 22.15
CA GLU A 575 0.52 39.90 20.87
C GLU A 575 -0.72 39.11 20.43
N PHE A 576 -0.87 38.95 19.12
CA PHE A 576 -1.94 38.14 18.55
C PHE A 576 -1.50 37.52 17.23
N VAL A 577 -2.15 36.41 16.85
CA VAL A 577 -1.92 35.69 15.59
C VAL A 577 -3.21 35.03 15.14
N PHE A 578 -3.42 34.98 13.84
CA PHE A 578 -4.49 34.25 13.19
C PHE A 578 -3.89 32.97 12.53
N LEU A 579 -4.52 31.83 12.77
CA LEU A 579 -4.05 30.54 12.31
C LEU A 579 -5.16 29.80 11.57
N LYS A 580 -4.87 29.34 10.36
CA LYS A 580 -5.77 28.48 9.57
C LYS A 580 -5.56 27.02 9.94
N LEU A 581 -6.66 26.26 10.18
CA LEU A 581 -6.61 24.84 10.48
C LEU A 581 -6.82 23.94 9.27
#